data_fb1e30b9ab0613f763d9b355d467550c
#
_entry.id   fb1e30b9ab0613f763d9b355d467550c
#
_cell.length_a   1.000
_cell.length_b   1.000
_cell.length_c   1.000
_cell.angle_alpha   90.00
_cell.angle_beta   90.00
_cell.angle_gamma   90.00
#
_symmetry.space_group_name_H-M   'P 1'
#
loop_
_entity.id
_entity.type
_entity.pdbx_description
1 polymer ?
#
loop_
_entity_poly.entity_id
_entity_poly.type
_entity_poly.pdbx_seq_one_letter_code
_entity_poly.pdbx_strand_id
1 'polypeptide(L)'
;MSNKFSQMCYLAQWFVRARFFGRRAPTQSVLFITDRCNLSCKHCSVYNHTNPTSKSYEQIREDLKYCHSLGSRFVDFEGGEPILWRDGDKTVNDLCDLAHELGFYSCTITTNAQRPFAGCRADSIWVSLDGIGKYHEAVRGEGTFARLEENVAGCGHKALSVSMSVNTLNCDCVTQVLDYVKASPYIKSISFNFHTPFPGTESLTLPQDKREEVIDTIIRYKKKGYPVMNTRAGLTRMKRLNFKKRCWITNYILPDGSKHPIPVCGEAGGCEHCGFSMAGEMDAVFHFCPETILAGLDLRV
;
A
#
# COMPACT_ATOMS: atom_id res chain seq x y z
N MET A 1 20.72 -10.21 -4.34
CA MET A 1 20.58 -8.73 -4.34
C MET A 1 20.37 -8.28 -5.78
N SER A 2 19.17 -7.78 -6.09
CA SER A 2 18.90 -7.22 -7.42
C SER A 2 19.81 -6.01 -7.65
N ASN A 3 20.43 -5.93 -8.83
CA ASN A 3 21.27 -4.78 -9.17
C ASN A 3 20.37 -3.55 -9.40
N LYS A 4 20.55 -2.50 -8.63
CA LYS A 4 19.83 -1.21 -8.79
C LYS A 4 19.79 -0.73 -10.24
N PHE A 5 20.88 -0.93 -10.97
CA PHE A 5 20.96 -0.60 -12.39
C PHE A 5 19.93 -1.38 -13.23
N SER A 6 19.77 -2.69 -12.97
CA SER A 6 18.78 -3.52 -13.64
C SER A 6 17.34 -3.05 -13.38
N GLN A 7 17.04 -2.66 -12.14
CA GLN A 7 15.72 -2.11 -11.77
C GLN A 7 15.46 -0.78 -12.48
N MET A 8 16.46 0.10 -12.52
CA MET A 8 16.35 1.38 -13.26
C MET A 8 16.11 1.16 -14.76
N CYS A 9 16.85 0.25 -15.38
CA CYS A 9 16.67 -0.10 -16.80
C CYS A 9 15.27 -0.66 -17.04
N TYR A 10 14.79 -1.55 -16.19
CA TYR A 10 13.44 -2.10 -16.28
C TYR A 10 12.37 -1.00 -16.18
N LEU A 11 12.44 -0.12 -15.17
CA LEU A 11 11.48 0.96 -14.99
C LEU A 11 11.50 1.96 -16.16
N ALA A 12 12.67 2.32 -16.65
CA ALA A 12 12.82 3.20 -17.82
C ALA A 12 12.21 2.57 -19.08
N GLN A 13 12.54 1.30 -19.36
CA GLN A 13 11.99 0.58 -20.49
C GLN A 13 10.47 0.42 -20.41
N TRP A 14 9.96 0.07 -19.21
CA TRP A 14 8.55 -0.02 -18.96
C TRP A 14 7.84 1.32 -19.23
N PHE A 15 8.38 2.41 -18.69
CA PHE A 15 7.80 3.75 -18.87
C PHE A 15 7.75 4.16 -20.36
N VAL A 16 8.85 3.96 -21.09
CA VAL A 16 8.91 4.27 -22.53
C VAL A 16 7.86 3.46 -23.29
N ARG A 17 7.76 2.16 -23.05
CA ARG A 17 6.77 1.28 -23.69
C ARG A 17 5.33 1.70 -23.37
N ALA A 18 5.06 2.03 -22.11
CA ALA A 18 3.73 2.43 -21.65
C ALA A 18 3.33 3.82 -22.17
N ARG A 19 4.28 4.78 -22.15
CA ARG A 19 4.00 6.19 -22.47
C ARG A 19 3.93 6.46 -23.98
N PHE A 20 4.83 5.85 -24.76
CA PHE A 20 5.00 6.15 -26.17
C PHE A 20 4.46 5.06 -27.11
N PHE A 21 4.42 3.82 -26.68
CA PHE A 21 3.97 2.69 -27.50
C PHE A 21 2.62 2.09 -27.03
N GLY A 22 1.98 2.67 -26.01
CA GLY A 22 0.68 2.25 -25.53
C GLY A 22 0.63 0.85 -24.89
N ARG A 23 1.80 0.23 -24.63
CA ARG A 23 1.89 -1.10 -24.03
C ARG A 23 1.58 -1.02 -22.53
N ARG A 24 0.43 -1.54 -22.14
CA ARG A 24 -0.02 -1.57 -20.74
C ARG A 24 0.37 -2.89 -20.12
N ALA A 25 1.35 -2.88 -19.22
CA ALA A 25 1.76 -4.02 -18.42
C ALA A 25 1.94 -3.58 -16.96
N PRO A 26 1.50 -4.38 -15.98
CA PRO A 26 1.70 -4.02 -14.57
C PRO A 26 3.19 -4.04 -14.24
N THR A 27 3.62 -3.10 -13.40
CA THR A 27 4.95 -3.14 -12.77
C THR A 27 4.91 -3.84 -11.43
N GLN A 28 3.76 -3.78 -10.77
CA GLN A 28 3.50 -4.26 -9.43
C GLN A 28 2.30 -5.20 -9.42
N SER A 29 2.36 -6.19 -8.57
CA SER A 29 1.23 -7.07 -8.27
C SER A 29 0.92 -7.03 -6.80
N VAL A 30 -0.36 -6.98 -6.45
CA VAL A 30 -0.85 -7.12 -5.08
C VAL A 30 -1.50 -8.50 -4.95
N LEU A 31 -0.93 -9.33 -4.11
CA LEU A 31 -1.44 -10.67 -3.83
C LEU A 31 -2.08 -10.70 -2.44
N PHE A 32 -3.40 -10.90 -2.42
CA PHE A 32 -4.12 -11.18 -1.19
C PHE A 32 -3.99 -12.67 -0.89
N ILE A 33 -3.04 -13.01 -0.01
CA ILE A 33 -2.66 -14.40 0.28
C ILE A 33 -3.65 -15.10 1.21
N THR A 34 -4.43 -14.31 1.96
CA THR A 34 -5.50 -14.77 2.86
C THR A 34 -6.49 -13.64 3.11
N ASP A 35 -7.73 -13.93 3.41
CA ASP A 35 -8.70 -12.98 3.96
C ASP A 35 -8.88 -13.14 5.48
N ARG A 36 -8.16 -14.08 6.10
CA ARG A 36 -8.10 -14.21 7.56
C ARG A 36 -7.42 -12.99 8.17
N CYS A 37 -8.10 -12.34 9.12
CA CYS A 37 -7.57 -11.21 9.87
C CYS A 37 -7.88 -11.35 11.36
N ASN A 38 -7.06 -10.75 12.20
CA ASN A 38 -7.26 -10.65 13.65
C ASN A 38 -7.91 -9.32 14.06
N LEU A 39 -8.31 -8.48 13.10
CA LEU A 39 -9.03 -7.23 13.31
C LEU A 39 -10.33 -7.17 12.49
N SER A 40 -11.22 -6.24 12.86
CA SER A 40 -12.47 -5.91 12.15
C SER A 40 -12.56 -4.41 11.94
N CYS A 41 -11.61 -3.86 11.16
CA CYS A 41 -11.50 -2.42 10.94
C CYS A 41 -12.72 -1.86 10.19
N LYS A 42 -13.25 -0.71 10.60
CA LYS A 42 -14.49 -0.13 10.04
C LYS A 42 -14.42 0.24 8.55
N HIS A 43 -13.22 0.50 8.03
CA HIS A 43 -13.00 0.90 6.65
C HIS A 43 -12.56 -0.25 5.72
N CYS A 44 -12.43 -1.46 6.25
CA CYS A 44 -11.87 -2.59 5.51
C CYS A 44 -12.90 -3.26 4.61
N SER A 45 -12.51 -3.62 3.40
CA SER A 45 -13.34 -4.34 2.43
C SER A 45 -12.97 -5.81 2.26
N VAL A 46 -11.91 -6.30 2.96
CA VAL A 46 -11.26 -7.58 2.67
C VAL A 46 -11.36 -8.59 3.82
N TYR A 47 -11.89 -8.20 4.97
CA TYR A 47 -11.81 -8.97 6.21
C TYR A 47 -13.09 -9.74 6.58
N ASN A 48 -12.90 -10.72 7.49
CA ASN A 48 -13.95 -11.39 8.29
C ASN A 48 -15.09 -12.00 7.47
N HIS A 49 -14.76 -12.69 6.41
CA HIS A 49 -15.71 -13.62 5.83
C HIS A 49 -15.98 -14.78 6.80
N THR A 50 -17.21 -15.27 6.80
CA THR A 50 -17.65 -16.37 7.68
C THR A 50 -16.77 -17.61 7.52
N ASN A 51 -16.20 -17.81 6.33
CA ASN A 51 -15.24 -18.87 5.99
C ASN A 51 -14.01 -18.25 5.34
N PRO A 52 -13.02 -17.80 6.11
CA PRO A 52 -11.83 -17.16 5.56
C PRO A 52 -11.03 -18.12 4.69
N THR A 53 -10.66 -17.64 3.50
CA THR A 53 -9.83 -18.35 2.54
C THR A 53 -8.36 -18.04 2.81
N SER A 54 -7.52 -19.05 2.70
CA SER A 54 -6.07 -18.90 2.68
C SER A 54 -5.50 -19.72 1.53
N LYS A 55 -4.66 -19.11 0.73
CA LYS A 55 -3.99 -19.81 -0.37
C LYS A 55 -2.91 -20.72 0.16
N SER A 56 -2.71 -21.85 -0.49
CA SER A 56 -1.53 -22.69 -0.26
C SER A 56 -0.28 -22.03 -0.84
N TYR A 57 0.89 -22.47 -0.38
CA TYR A 57 2.18 -22.03 -0.92
C TYR A 57 2.28 -22.27 -2.44
N GLU A 58 1.76 -23.39 -2.92
CA GLU A 58 1.80 -23.73 -4.34
C GLU A 58 0.86 -22.86 -5.18
N GLN A 59 -0.33 -22.51 -4.66
CA GLN A 59 -1.23 -21.54 -5.31
C GLN A 59 -0.56 -20.15 -5.41
N ILE A 60 0.12 -19.70 -4.36
CA ILE A 60 0.84 -18.42 -4.37
C ILE A 60 2.01 -18.46 -5.36
N ARG A 61 2.71 -19.59 -5.47
CA ARG A 61 3.77 -19.80 -6.46
C ARG A 61 3.25 -19.62 -7.89
N GLU A 62 2.13 -20.24 -8.21
CA GLU A 62 1.52 -20.11 -9.54
C GLU A 62 1.01 -18.67 -9.81
N ASP A 63 0.45 -18.00 -8.78
CA ASP A 63 0.05 -16.60 -8.88
C ASP A 63 1.26 -15.68 -9.14
N LEU A 64 2.38 -15.91 -8.46
CA LEU A 64 3.63 -15.16 -8.66
C LEU A 64 4.17 -15.38 -10.09
N LYS A 65 4.20 -16.63 -10.58
CA LYS A 65 4.60 -16.93 -11.97
C LYS A 65 3.71 -16.19 -12.97
N TYR A 66 2.39 -16.21 -12.75
CA TYR A 66 1.45 -15.46 -13.57
C TYR A 66 1.74 -13.96 -13.55
N CYS A 67 1.91 -13.35 -12.37
CA CYS A 67 2.23 -11.94 -12.24
C CYS A 67 3.55 -11.57 -12.95
N HIS A 68 4.57 -12.40 -12.79
CA HIS A 68 5.86 -12.22 -13.45
C HIS A 68 5.72 -12.28 -14.99
N SER A 69 4.88 -13.17 -15.51
CA SER A 69 4.61 -13.31 -16.95
C SER A 69 3.90 -12.09 -17.55
N LEU A 70 3.08 -11.37 -16.75
CA LEU A 70 2.46 -10.10 -17.14
C LEU A 70 3.46 -8.93 -17.25
N GLY A 71 4.64 -9.10 -16.64
CA GLY A 71 5.68 -8.08 -16.60
C GLY A 71 5.96 -7.51 -15.21
N SER A 72 5.16 -7.82 -14.18
CA SER A 72 5.42 -7.39 -12.81
C SER A 72 6.79 -7.80 -12.30
N ARG A 73 7.45 -6.89 -11.61
CA ARG A 73 8.75 -7.14 -10.95
C ARG A 73 8.77 -6.70 -9.50
N PHE A 74 7.66 -6.15 -9.03
CA PHE A 74 7.42 -5.80 -7.62
C PHE A 74 6.16 -6.51 -7.16
N VAL A 75 6.18 -7.05 -5.95
CA VAL A 75 5.03 -7.74 -5.36
C VAL A 75 4.76 -7.26 -3.96
N ASP A 76 3.50 -7.03 -3.64
CA ASP A 76 3.02 -6.71 -2.32
C ASP A 76 2.16 -7.88 -1.82
N PHE A 77 2.55 -8.49 -0.70
CA PHE A 77 1.74 -9.47 -0.02
C PHE A 77 0.80 -8.77 0.95
N GLU A 78 -0.46 -8.89 0.65
CA GLU A 78 -1.57 -8.34 1.41
C GLU A 78 -2.61 -9.42 1.75
N GLY A 79 -3.72 -9.00 2.32
CA GLY A 79 -4.81 -9.90 2.63
C GLY A 79 -5.67 -9.36 3.76
N GLY A 80 -6.20 -10.24 4.60
CA GLY A 80 -6.68 -9.88 5.90
C GLY A 80 -5.50 -9.40 6.76
N GLU A 81 -4.65 -10.35 7.22
CA GLU A 81 -3.36 -10.05 7.85
C GLU A 81 -2.29 -11.05 7.37
N PRO A 82 -1.35 -10.63 6.54
CA PRO A 82 -0.34 -11.53 5.95
C PRO A 82 0.56 -12.23 6.98
N ILE A 83 0.84 -11.60 8.10
CA ILE A 83 1.68 -12.20 9.16
C ILE A 83 1.01 -13.45 9.78
N LEU A 84 -0.30 -13.58 9.65
CA LEU A 84 -1.03 -14.78 10.11
C LEU A 84 -0.96 -15.94 9.11
N TRP A 85 -0.53 -15.69 7.88
CA TRP A 85 -0.52 -16.71 6.84
C TRP A 85 0.44 -17.86 7.18
N ARG A 86 -0.05 -19.09 7.00
CA ARG A 86 0.72 -20.33 7.18
C ARG A 86 0.24 -21.39 6.18
N ASP A 87 1.19 -22.20 5.73
CA ASP A 87 0.92 -23.43 4.99
C ASP A 87 1.94 -24.50 5.45
N GLY A 88 1.50 -25.41 6.33
CA GLY A 88 2.41 -26.26 7.10
C GLY A 88 3.39 -25.40 7.92
N ASP A 89 4.67 -25.65 7.74
CA ASP A 89 5.75 -24.88 8.40
C ASP A 89 6.11 -23.58 7.68
N LYS A 90 5.53 -23.33 6.51
CA LYS A 90 5.82 -22.14 5.72
C LYS A 90 5.14 -20.91 6.28
N THR A 91 5.82 -19.78 6.17
CA THR A 91 5.42 -18.46 6.64
C THR A 91 5.48 -17.45 5.51
N VAL A 92 5.06 -16.22 5.77
CA VAL A 92 5.21 -15.12 4.81
C VAL A 92 6.68 -14.87 4.41
N ASN A 93 7.64 -15.23 5.25
CA ASN A 93 9.06 -15.15 4.91
C ASN A 93 9.44 -16.10 3.76
N ASP A 94 8.85 -17.29 3.72
CA ASP A 94 9.08 -18.23 2.60
C ASP A 94 8.48 -17.70 1.30
N LEU A 95 7.44 -16.87 1.38
CA LEU A 95 6.88 -16.18 0.21
C LEU A 95 7.78 -15.07 -0.30
N CYS A 96 8.46 -14.35 0.62
CA CYS A 96 9.45 -13.33 0.23
C CYS A 96 10.63 -13.98 -0.52
N ASP A 97 11.14 -15.10 -0.01
CA ASP A 97 12.22 -15.85 -0.67
C ASP A 97 11.76 -16.36 -2.04
N LEU A 98 10.57 -16.94 -2.12
CA LEU A 98 9.97 -17.43 -3.37
C LEU A 98 9.82 -16.30 -4.40
N ALA A 99 9.40 -15.11 -3.99
CA ALA A 99 9.29 -13.96 -4.90
C ALA A 99 10.65 -13.61 -5.51
N HIS A 100 11.72 -13.59 -4.72
CA HIS A 100 13.08 -13.36 -5.21
C HIS A 100 13.57 -14.48 -6.12
N GLU A 101 13.32 -15.76 -5.76
CA GLU A 101 13.65 -16.92 -6.60
C GLU A 101 12.98 -16.84 -7.98
N LEU A 102 11.75 -16.31 -8.04
CA LEU A 102 11.00 -16.14 -9.29
C LEU A 102 11.37 -14.86 -10.06
N GLY A 103 12.33 -14.06 -9.56
CA GLY A 103 12.89 -12.91 -10.26
C GLY A 103 12.18 -11.59 -9.99
N PHE A 104 11.38 -11.49 -8.94
CA PHE A 104 10.90 -10.17 -8.47
C PHE A 104 12.06 -9.39 -7.86
N TYR A 105 12.09 -8.10 -8.13
CA TYR A 105 13.12 -7.20 -7.61
C TYR A 105 12.94 -6.88 -6.14
N SER A 106 11.69 -6.76 -5.71
CA SER A 106 11.38 -6.60 -4.29
C SER A 106 9.99 -7.13 -3.95
N CYS A 107 9.85 -7.57 -2.70
CA CYS A 107 8.58 -7.89 -2.08
C CYS A 107 8.31 -6.97 -0.89
N THR A 108 7.05 -6.60 -0.74
CA THR A 108 6.55 -5.77 0.36
C THR A 108 5.51 -6.56 1.15
N ILE A 109 5.41 -6.28 2.44
CA ILE A 109 4.32 -6.79 3.29
C ILE A 109 3.60 -5.60 3.89
N THR A 110 2.26 -5.62 3.82
CA THR A 110 1.40 -4.68 4.56
C THR A 110 0.79 -5.38 5.75
N THR A 111 1.05 -4.88 6.98
CA THR A 111 0.58 -5.49 8.22
C THR A 111 -0.14 -4.51 9.12
N ASN A 112 -1.09 -5.01 9.90
CA ASN A 112 -1.74 -4.25 10.98
C ASN A 112 -0.89 -4.16 12.25
N ALA A 113 0.25 -4.82 12.29
CA ALA A 113 1.20 -4.87 13.40
C ALA A 113 0.60 -5.36 14.74
N GLN A 114 -0.46 -6.19 14.72
CA GLN A 114 -1.04 -6.77 15.93
C GLN A 114 -0.37 -8.10 16.35
N ARG A 115 0.64 -8.53 15.63
CA ARG A 115 1.50 -9.66 15.95
C ARG A 115 2.96 -9.24 15.77
N PRO A 116 3.89 -9.78 16.53
CA PRO A 116 5.32 -9.56 16.28
C PRO A 116 5.70 -9.97 14.86
N PHE A 117 6.51 -9.14 14.21
CA PHE A 117 7.02 -9.36 12.86
C PHE A 117 8.52 -9.11 12.73
N ALA A 118 9.24 -9.19 13.87
CA ALA A 118 10.69 -9.21 13.88
C ALA A 118 11.23 -10.38 13.03
N GLY A 119 12.33 -10.13 12.32
CA GLY A 119 12.89 -11.13 11.40
C GLY A 119 12.09 -11.31 10.09
N CYS A 120 11.15 -10.44 9.79
CA CYS A 120 10.50 -10.42 8.48
C CYS A 120 11.51 -10.17 7.37
N ARG A 121 11.46 -10.99 6.30
CA ARG A 121 12.41 -10.97 5.17
C ARG A 121 11.94 -10.17 3.97
N ALA A 122 10.83 -9.46 4.08
CA ALA A 122 10.40 -8.52 3.04
C ALA A 122 11.43 -7.40 2.83
N ASP A 123 11.55 -6.86 1.64
CA ASP A 123 12.43 -5.71 1.34
C ASP A 123 11.91 -4.43 1.99
N SER A 124 10.59 -4.31 2.14
CA SER A 124 9.95 -3.22 2.86
C SER A 124 8.71 -3.70 3.61
N ILE A 125 8.41 -3.03 4.72
CA ILE A 125 7.21 -3.31 5.51
C ILE A 125 6.38 -2.03 5.61
N TRP A 126 5.10 -2.17 5.30
CA TRP A 126 4.11 -1.12 5.50
C TRP A 126 3.23 -1.47 6.70
N VAL A 127 3.27 -0.62 7.71
CA VAL A 127 2.39 -0.75 8.87
C VAL A 127 1.19 0.17 8.70
N SER A 128 0.01 -0.38 8.90
CA SER A 128 -1.24 0.35 8.80
C SER A 128 -1.49 1.19 10.06
N LEU A 129 -1.19 2.48 10.00
CA LEU A 129 -1.34 3.45 11.09
C LEU A 129 -2.43 4.46 10.76
N ASP A 130 -3.63 4.30 11.30
CA ASP A 130 -4.79 5.15 10.98
C ASP A 130 -5.06 6.25 12.01
N GLY A 131 -4.05 6.65 12.77
CA GLY A 131 -4.16 7.73 13.76
C GLY A 131 -3.30 7.48 14.97
N ILE A 132 -3.41 8.34 15.97
CA ILE A 132 -2.73 8.23 17.26
C ILE A 132 -3.77 7.94 18.35
N GLY A 133 -3.49 6.93 19.18
CA GLY A 133 -4.36 6.53 20.30
C GLY A 133 -5.80 6.32 19.83
N LYS A 134 -6.73 7.07 20.44
CA LYS A 134 -8.17 6.96 20.18
C LYS A 134 -8.59 7.07 18.71
N TYR A 135 -7.85 7.82 17.88
CA TYR A 135 -8.17 7.95 16.45
C TYR A 135 -7.84 6.68 15.66
N HIS A 136 -6.72 6.02 16.00
CA HIS A 136 -6.39 4.71 15.45
C HIS A 136 -7.43 3.67 15.88
N GLU A 137 -7.75 3.65 17.15
CA GLU A 137 -8.69 2.70 17.76
C GLU A 137 -10.13 2.91 17.29
N ALA A 138 -10.52 4.15 16.98
CA ALA A 138 -11.83 4.43 16.39
C ALA A 138 -12.03 3.72 15.03
N VAL A 139 -10.95 3.47 14.31
CA VAL A 139 -10.95 2.78 13.00
C VAL A 139 -10.69 1.29 13.14
N ARG A 140 -9.72 0.89 14.02
CA ARG A 140 -9.17 -0.48 14.05
C ARG A 140 -9.56 -1.30 15.29
N GLY A 141 -10.13 -0.67 16.30
CA GLY A 141 -10.56 -1.30 17.55
C GLY A 141 -9.68 -0.94 18.73
N GLU A 142 -10.23 -1.12 19.93
CA GLU A 142 -9.59 -0.77 21.22
C GLU A 142 -8.30 -1.57 21.46
N GLY A 143 -7.29 -0.92 22.05
CA GLY A 143 -5.99 -1.50 22.40
C GLY A 143 -5.07 -1.77 21.19
N THR A 144 -5.49 -1.47 19.97
CA THR A 144 -4.70 -1.75 18.77
C THR A 144 -3.52 -0.80 18.60
N PHE A 145 -3.63 0.44 19.09
CA PHE A 145 -2.54 1.41 18.96
C PHE A 145 -1.34 1.03 19.82
N ALA A 146 -1.54 0.73 21.09
CA ALA A 146 -0.46 0.33 22.01
C ALA A 146 0.28 -0.92 21.52
N ARG A 147 -0.45 -1.90 20.99
CA ARG A 147 0.15 -3.13 20.43
C ARG A 147 0.95 -2.86 19.16
N LEU A 148 0.47 -1.94 18.31
CA LEU A 148 1.21 -1.50 17.14
C LEU A 148 2.54 -0.85 17.55
N GLU A 149 2.55 0.06 18.53
CA GLU A 149 3.76 0.70 19.02
C GLU A 149 4.79 -0.32 19.55
N GLU A 150 4.34 -1.27 20.36
CA GLU A 150 5.19 -2.35 20.90
C GLU A 150 5.84 -3.16 19.75
N ASN A 151 5.04 -3.62 18.79
CA ASN A 151 5.52 -4.46 17.70
C ASN A 151 6.39 -3.70 16.70
N VAL A 152 6.13 -2.42 16.46
CA VAL A 152 6.98 -1.54 15.64
C VAL A 152 8.34 -1.32 16.31
N ALA A 153 8.35 -1.04 17.62
CA ALA A 153 9.60 -0.87 18.37
C ALA A 153 10.44 -2.16 18.40
N GLY A 154 9.79 -3.32 18.48
CA GLY A 154 10.45 -4.63 18.50
C GLY A 154 10.83 -5.18 17.12
N CYS A 155 10.42 -4.55 16.03
CA CYS A 155 10.57 -5.12 14.68
C CYS A 155 12.03 -5.14 14.19
N GLY A 156 12.79 -4.07 14.40
CA GLY A 156 14.18 -3.93 13.95
C GLY A 156 14.37 -3.86 12.44
N HIS A 157 13.30 -3.71 11.66
CA HIS A 157 13.38 -3.68 10.20
C HIS A 157 13.79 -2.30 9.65
N LYS A 158 14.83 -2.26 8.78
CA LYS A 158 15.43 -1.01 8.28
C LYS A 158 14.53 -0.22 7.31
N ALA A 159 13.60 -0.89 6.63
CA ALA A 159 12.70 -0.29 5.64
C ALA A 159 11.24 -0.38 6.10
N LEU A 160 10.97 0.08 7.33
CA LEU A 160 9.63 0.16 7.89
C LEU A 160 9.04 1.53 7.60
N SER A 161 7.90 1.54 6.95
CA SER A 161 7.10 2.73 6.67
C SER A 161 5.66 2.51 7.16
N VAL A 162 4.91 3.58 7.31
CA VAL A 162 3.50 3.49 7.68
C VAL A 162 2.61 4.04 6.59
N SER A 163 1.38 3.52 6.51
CA SER A 163 0.32 4.05 5.65
C SER A 163 -0.88 4.43 6.48
N MET A 164 -1.48 5.58 6.17
CA MET A 164 -2.72 6.05 6.79
C MET A 164 -3.82 6.13 5.74
N SER A 165 -4.95 5.49 6.01
CA SER A 165 -6.18 5.67 5.25
C SER A 165 -7.04 6.74 5.91
N VAL A 166 -6.95 7.98 5.40
CA VAL A 166 -7.64 9.13 5.96
C VAL A 166 -9.15 9.04 5.68
N ASN A 167 -9.94 9.19 6.71
CA ASN A 167 -11.39 9.09 6.69
C ASN A 167 -12.03 10.03 7.74
N THR A 168 -13.35 10.06 7.84
CA THR A 168 -14.07 10.96 8.77
C THR A 168 -13.75 10.74 10.24
N LEU A 169 -13.28 9.55 10.64
CA LEU A 169 -12.95 9.24 12.04
C LEU A 169 -11.55 9.70 12.46
N ASN A 170 -10.65 9.94 11.50
CA ASN A 170 -9.24 10.18 11.79
C ASN A 170 -8.62 11.41 11.10
N CYS A 171 -9.35 12.12 10.26
CA CYS A 171 -8.82 13.26 9.50
C CYS A 171 -8.26 14.39 10.39
N ASP A 172 -8.79 14.57 11.59
CA ASP A 172 -8.37 15.61 12.52
C ASP A 172 -7.05 15.32 13.25
N CYS A 173 -6.55 14.06 13.18
CA CYS A 173 -5.27 13.70 13.81
C CYS A 173 -4.07 13.66 12.86
N VAL A 174 -4.22 14.07 11.60
CA VAL A 174 -3.16 14.00 10.58
C VAL A 174 -1.88 14.69 11.02
N THR A 175 -1.97 15.84 11.67
CA THR A 175 -0.78 16.56 12.18
C THR A 175 -0.10 15.79 13.31
N GLN A 176 -0.85 15.18 14.21
CA GLN A 176 -0.31 14.35 15.29
C GLN A 176 0.41 13.12 14.73
N VAL A 177 -0.15 12.49 13.69
CA VAL A 177 0.50 11.35 13.00
C VAL A 177 1.80 11.80 12.33
N LEU A 178 1.82 12.95 11.69
CA LEU A 178 3.03 13.50 11.07
C LEU A 178 4.13 13.76 12.10
N ASP A 179 3.80 14.37 13.24
CA ASP A 179 4.72 14.62 14.33
C ASP A 179 5.24 13.30 14.95
N TYR A 180 4.36 12.34 15.15
CA TYR A 180 4.71 11.00 15.65
C TYR A 180 5.71 10.29 14.71
N VAL A 181 5.43 10.26 13.42
CA VAL A 181 6.33 9.63 12.44
C VAL A 181 7.67 10.34 12.36
N LYS A 182 7.70 11.68 12.42
CA LYS A 182 8.94 12.45 12.42
C LYS A 182 9.80 12.20 13.66
N ALA A 183 9.19 11.98 14.81
CA ALA A 183 9.87 11.71 16.07
C ALA A 183 10.31 10.25 16.23
N SER A 184 9.69 9.32 15.48
CA SER A 184 9.93 7.89 15.63
C SER A 184 11.33 7.49 15.12
N PRO A 185 12.13 6.76 15.91
CA PRO A 185 13.40 6.20 15.44
C PRO A 185 13.22 4.93 14.59
N TYR A 186 12.01 4.37 14.53
CA TYR A 186 11.72 3.10 13.89
C TYR A 186 11.06 3.26 12.52
N ILE A 187 10.33 4.37 12.30
CA ILE A 187 9.52 4.61 11.11
C ILE A 187 10.26 5.53 10.15
N LYS A 188 10.51 5.04 8.93
CA LYS A 188 11.24 5.80 7.91
C LYS A 188 10.38 6.89 7.25
N SER A 189 9.12 6.58 6.97
CA SER A 189 8.23 7.51 6.24
C SER A 189 6.77 7.13 6.39
N ILE A 190 5.90 8.04 5.96
CA ILE A 190 4.45 7.83 5.89
C ILE A 190 3.91 8.08 4.49
N SER A 191 2.96 7.23 4.05
CA SER A 191 2.11 7.46 2.88
C SER A 191 0.67 7.68 3.32
N PHE A 192 0.01 8.67 2.73
CA PHE A 192 -1.40 8.94 2.95
C PHE A 192 -2.21 8.44 1.75
N ASN A 193 -3.22 7.64 2.05
CA ASN A 193 -4.34 7.34 1.18
C ASN A 193 -5.60 7.94 1.78
N PHE A 194 -6.67 7.99 1.01
CA PHE A 194 -7.97 8.44 1.46
C PHE A 194 -8.94 7.27 1.38
N HIS A 195 -9.95 7.26 2.21
CA HIS A 195 -10.95 6.21 2.15
C HIS A 195 -11.63 6.19 0.77
N THR A 196 -11.64 5.01 0.16
CA THR A 196 -12.47 4.72 -1.02
C THR A 196 -13.70 3.98 -0.53
N PRO A 197 -14.92 4.48 -0.77
CA PRO A 197 -16.11 3.85 -0.23
C PRO A 197 -16.35 2.47 -0.85
N PHE A 198 -16.69 1.53 0.02
CA PHE A 198 -17.24 0.23 -0.32
C PHE A 198 -18.64 0.11 0.31
N PRO A 199 -19.49 -0.81 -0.12
CA PRO A 199 -20.82 -0.98 0.46
C PRO A 199 -20.80 -1.04 1.99
N GLY A 200 -21.51 -0.11 2.64
CA GLY A 200 -21.59 0.01 4.10
C GLY A 200 -20.50 0.86 4.75
N THR A 201 -19.56 1.43 3.98
CA THR A 201 -18.49 2.29 4.50
C THR A 201 -18.55 3.74 3.96
N GLU A 202 -19.60 4.11 3.30
CA GLU A 202 -19.78 5.40 2.61
C GLU A 202 -19.64 6.60 3.57
N SER A 203 -20.12 6.44 4.81
CA SER A 203 -20.03 7.47 5.86
C SER A 203 -18.59 7.82 6.28
N LEU A 204 -17.62 6.99 5.93
CA LEU A 204 -16.21 7.24 6.19
C LEU A 204 -15.55 8.12 5.12
N THR A 205 -16.25 8.41 4.02
CA THR A 205 -15.73 9.26 2.95
C THR A 205 -15.67 10.71 3.40
N LEU A 206 -14.51 11.35 3.21
CA LEU A 206 -14.37 12.77 3.52
C LEU A 206 -15.20 13.63 2.57
N PRO A 207 -15.89 14.66 3.09
CA PRO A 207 -16.37 15.77 2.27
C PRO A 207 -15.24 16.41 1.46
N GLN A 208 -15.57 16.95 0.30
CA GLN A 208 -14.58 17.46 -0.65
C GLN A 208 -13.71 18.59 -0.05
N ASP A 209 -14.30 19.50 0.64
CA ASP A 209 -13.63 20.61 1.33
C ASP A 209 -12.66 20.13 2.41
N LYS A 210 -13.09 19.14 3.21
CA LYS A 210 -12.25 18.54 4.25
C LYS A 210 -11.09 17.74 3.64
N ARG A 211 -11.32 17.05 2.54
CA ARG A 211 -10.28 16.35 1.79
C ARG A 211 -9.21 17.32 1.29
N GLU A 212 -9.62 18.46 0.72
CA GLU A 212 -8.70 19.49 0.23
C GLU A 212 -7.89 20.10 1.39
N GLU A 213 -8.51 20.44 2.52
CA GLU A 213 -7.86 20.94 3.73
C GLU A 213 -6.78 19.98 4.25
N VAL A 214 -7.11 18.68 4.34
CA VAL A 214 -6.17 17.65 4.79
C VAL A 214 -4.99 17.54 3.83
N ILE A 215 -5.24 17.51 2.52
CA ILE A 215 -4.18 17.46 1.51
C ILE A 215 -3.26 18.67 1.61
N ASP A 216 -3.80 19.87 1.78
CA ASP A 216 -3.02 21.10 1.94
C ASP A 216 -2.16 21.06 3.20
N THR A 217 -2.70 20.48 4.27
CA THR A 217 -1.96 20.26 5.50
C THR A 217 -0.77 19.30 5.26
N ILE A 218 -1.00 18.16 4.64
CA ILE A 218 0.07 17.18 4.33
C ILE A 218 1.15 17.82 3.44
N ILE A 219 0.77 18.57 2.40
CA ILE A 219 1.70 19.28 1.52
C ILE A 219 2.53 20.32 2.31
N ARG A 220 1.89 21.06 3.21
CA ARG A 220 2.57 22.04 4.07
C ARG A 220 3.62 21.39 4.96
N TYR A 221 3.32 20.25 5.59
CA TYR A 221 4.26 19.51 6.41
C TYR A 221 5.39 18.88 5.59
N LYS A 222 5.09 18.32 4.42
CA LYS A 222 6.13 17.84 3.50
C LYS A 222 7.13 18.95 3.12
N LYS A 223 6.65 20.18 2.85
CA LYS A 223 7.51 21.35 2.58
C LYS A 223 8.42 21.71 3.77
N LYS A 224 8.02 21.36 5.00
CA LYS A 224 8.82 21.53 6.21
C LYS A 224 9.81 20.36 6.47
N GLY A 225 9.97 19.43 5.53
CA GLY A 225 10.89 18.31 5.63
C GLY A 225 10.37 17.13 6.48
N TYR A 226 9.08 16.99 6.65
CA TYR A 226 8.50 15.80 7.26
C TYR A 226 8.58 14.61 6.31
N PRO A 227 8.77 13.38 6.82
CA PRO A 227 9.04 12.19 5.99
C PRO A 227 7.76 11.66 5.29
N VAL A 228 7.09 12.52 4.53
CA VAL A 228 5.92 12.17 3.73
C VAL A 228 6.37 11.62 2.39
N MET A 229 5.97 10.40 2.06
CA MET A 229 6.33 9.73 0.82
C MET A 229 5.57 10.30 -0.39
N ASN A 230 4.28 10.59 -0.22
CA ASN A 230 3.47 11.19 -1.28
C ASN A 230 4.14 12.45 -1.85
N THR A 231 4.14 12.62 -3.17
CA THR A 231 4.64 13.84 -3.78
C THR A 231 3.60 14.96 -3.75
N ARG A 232 4.04 16.21 -3.79
CA ARG A 232 3.14 17.36 -3.85
C ARG A 232 2.28 17.31 -5.12
N ALA A 233 2.88 16.89 -6.22
CA ALA A 233 2.20 16.74 -7.50
C ALA A 233 1.12 15.66 -7.47
N GLY A 234 1.41 14.49 -6.86
CA GLY A 234 0.45 13.42 -6.64
C GLY A 234 -0.71 13.87 -5.76
N LEU A 235 -0.40 14.42 -4.59
CA LEU A 235 -1.40 14.93 -3.64
C LEU A 235 -2.31 16.00 -4.25
N THR A 236 -1.75 16.94 -5.02
CA THR A 236 -2.56 17.99 -5.68
C THR A 236 -3.59 17.40 -6.64
N ARG A 237 -3.23 16.32 -7.35
CA ARG A 237 -4.17 15.58 -8.22
C ARG A 237 -5.29 14.92 -7.41
N MET A 238 -4.96 14.42 -6.23
CA MET A 238 -5.92 13.77 -5.34
C MET A 238 -6.96 14.70 -4.74
N LYS A 239 -6.79 16.02 -4.84
CA LYS A 239 -7.82 16.98 -4.38
C LYS A 239 -9.12 16.85 -5.17
N ARG A 240 -9.05 16.92 -6.50
CA ARG A 240 -10.24 17.02 -7.37
C ARG A 240 -10.51 15.76 -8.19
N LEU A 241 -9.59 14.80 -8.21
CA LEU A 241 -9.71 13.54 -8.94
C LEU A 241 -9.98 13.65 -10.45
N ASN A 242 -9.73 14.82 -11.04
CA ASN A 242 -9.97 15.13 -12.45
C ASN A 242 -8.79 14.77 -13.37
N PHE A 243 -8.14 13.66 -13.11
CA PHE A 243 -7.00 13.16 -13.86
C PHE A 243 -7.25 11.74 -14.40
N LYS A 244 -6.45 11.33 -15.38
CA LYS A 244 -6.55 9.99 -15.96
C LYS A 244 -5.96 8.95 -15.01
N LYS A 245 -6.81 8.11 -14.45
CA LYS A 245 -6.40 7.00 -13.58
C LYS A 245 -5.78 5.87 -14.42
N ARG A 246 -4.57 5.43 -14.03
CA ARG A 246 -3.80 4.40 -14.73
C ARG A 246 -3.63 3.16 -13.85
N CYS A 247 -4.75 2.67 -13.32
CA CYS A 247 -4.77 1.58 -12.34
C CYS A 247 -4.20 0.26 -12.89
N TRP A 248 -4.13 0.08 -14.22
CA TRP A 248 -3.51 -1.07 -14.89
C TRP A 248 -2.00 -1.27 -14.58
N ILE A 249 -1.37 -0.31 -13.90
CA ILE A 249 0.02 -0.39 -13.44
C ILE A 249 0.18 -1.46 -12.37
N THR A 250 -0.88 -1.74 -11.63
CA THR A 250 -0.94 -2.77 -10.60
C THR A 250 -2.06 -3.76 -10.94
N ASN A 251 -1.76 -5.05 -10.94
CA ASN A 251 -2.77 -6.10 -10.98
C ASN A 251 -2.99 -6.68 -9.59
N TYR A 252 -4.15 -7.25 -9.37
CA TYR A 252 -4.59 -7.78 -8.08
C TYR A 252 -5.01 -9.23 -8.22
N ILE A 253 -4.63 -10.06 -7.24
CA ILE A 253 -5.10 -11.44 -7.14
C ILE A 253 -5.70 -11.62 -5.75
N LEU A 254 -6.99 -11.95 -5.71
CA LEU A 254 -7.73 -12.10 -4.47
C LEU A 254 -7.55 -13.50 -3.84
N PRO A 255 -7.96 -13.70 -2.59
CA PRO A 255 -7.77 -14.98 -1.88
C PRO A 255 -8.48 -16.16 -2.56
N ASP A 256 -9.59 -15.92 -3.25
CA ASP A 256 -10.34 -16.92 -4.04
C ASP A 256 -9.67 -17.30 -5.36
N GLY A 257 -8.54 -16.65 -5.71
CA GLY A 257 -7.81 -16.86 -6.96
C GLY A 257 -8.28 -15.99 -8.11
N SER A 258 -9.30 -15.15 -7.94
CA SER A 258 -9.75 -14.22 -8.97
C SER A 258 -8.67 -13.19 -9.30
N LYS A 259 -8.55 -12.87 -10.59
CA LYS A 259 -7.47 -12.05 -11.15
C LYS A 259 -8.06 -10.76 -11.74
N HIS A 260 -7.63 -9.64 -11.19
CA HIS A 260 -8.14 -8.33 -11.56
C HIS A 260 -7.02 -7.47 -12.16
N PRO A 261 -7.15 -7.03 -13.43
CA PRO A 261 -6.15 -6.17 -14.09
C PRO A 261 -6.14 -4.74 -13.55
N ILE A 262 -7.15 -4.38 -12.76
CA ILE A 262 -7.29 -3.10 -12.05
C ILE A 262 -7.86 -3.37 -10.65
N PRO A 263 -7.78 -2.42 -9.69
CA PRO A 263 -8.41 -2.58 -8.38
C PRO A 263 -9.92 -2.80 -8.50
N VAL A 264 -10.47 -3.63 -7.61
CA VAL A 264 -11.91 -3.94 -7.53
C VAL A 264 -12.79 -2.68 -7.43
N CYS A 265 -12.30 -1.61 -6.73
CA CYS A 265 -13.01 -0.33 -6.68
C CYS A 265 -13.21 0.32 -8.07
N GLY A 266 -12.29 0.09 -9.01
CA GLY A 266 -12.41 0.58 -10.38
C GLY A 266 -13.46 -0.17 -11.18
N GLU A 267 -13.56 -1.47 -10.96
CA GLU A 267 -14.59 -2.33 -11.57
C GLU A 267 -15.99 -1.99 -11.04
N ALA A 268 -16.08 -1.60 -9.76
CA ALA A 268 -17.32 -1.19 -9.10
C ALA A 268 -17.73 0.28 -9.39
N GLY A 269 -17.00 1.02 -10.26
CA GLY A 269 -17.31 2.41 -10.58
C GLY A 269 -16.87 3.44 -9.54
N GLY A 270 -16.11 3.05 -8.50
CA GLY A 270 -15.67 3.91 -7.39
C GLY A 270 -14.57 4.94 -7.74
N CYS A 271 -14.27 5.14 -9.03
CA CYS A 271 -13.18 6.02 -9.46
C CYS A 271 -13.40 7.50 -9.16
N GLU A 272 -14.63 7.95 -9.02
CA GLU A 272 -14.97 9.34 -8.65
C GLU A 272 -14.66 9.65 -7.18
N HIS A 273 -14.61 8.63 -6.32
CA HIS A 273 -14.24 8.72 -4.90
C HIS A 273 -12.86 8.10 -4.61
N CYS A 274 -12.01 7.98 -5.62
CA CYS A 274 -10.71 7.32 -5.50
C CYS A 274 -9.88 7.85 -4.32
N GLY A 275 -9.49 6.95 -3.43
CA GLY A 275 -8.62 7.23 -2.29
C GLY A 275 -7.17 6.82 -2.47
N PHE A 276 -6.86 6.05 -3.51
CA PHE A 276 -5.51 5.54 -3.75
C PHE A 276 -4.58 6.63 -4.30
N SER A 277 -3.72 7.16 -3.45
CA SER A 277 -2.79 8.24 -3.82
C SER A 277 -1.84 7.85 -4.94
N MET A 278 -1.52 6.55 -5.10
CA MET A 278 -0.74 6.04 -6.22
C MET A 278 -1.34 6.44 -7.58
N ALA A 279 -2.67 6.56 -7.69
CA ALA A 279 -3.32 7.01 -8.92
C ALA A 279 -2.89 8.42 -9.32
N GLY A 280 -2.79 9.35 -8.35
CA GLY A 280 -2.30 10.71 -8.56
C GLY A 280 -0.79 10.76 -8.85
N GLU A 281 -0.01 9.93 -8.15
CA GLU A 281 1.43 9.81 -8.39
C GLU A 281 1.71 9.33 -9.82
N MET A 282 1.02 8.30 -10.27
CA MET A 282 1.22 7.77 -11.62
C MET A 282 0.77 8.75 -12.71
N ASP A 283 -0.30 9.51 -12.48
CA ASP A 283 -0.63 10.57 -13.42
C ASP A 283 0.48 11.64 -13.49
N ALA A 284 1.06 12.02 -12.35
CA ALA A 284 2.20 12.95 -12.33
C ALA A 284 3.43 12.39 -13.06
N VAL A 285 3.77 11.09 -12.88
CA VAL A 285 4.85 10.44 -13.64
C VAL A 285 4.62 10.52 -15.14
N PHE A 286 3.41 10.21 -15.60
CA PHE A 286 3.05 10.24 -17.03
C PHE A 286 2.99 11.66 -17.61
N HIS A 287 2.99 12.69 -16.77
CA HIS A 287 3.15 14.10 -17.15
C HIS A 287 4.58 14.62 -16.87
N PHE A 288 5.54 13.72 -16.73
CA PHE A 288 6.97 14.02 -16.55
C PHE A 288 7.28 14.92 -15.34
N CYS A 289 6.52 14.78 -14.26
CA CYS A 289 6.81 15.52 -13.03
C CYS A 289 8.12 15.00 -12.38
N PRO A 290 9.20 15.83 -12.31
CA PRO A 290 10.49 15.35 -11.81
C PRO A 290 10.45 14.89 -10.36
N GLU A 291 9.70 15.60 -9.49
CA GLU A 291 9.53 15.23 -8.08
C GLU A 291 9.00 13.80 -7.95
N THR A 292 7.99 13.46 -8.76
CA THR A 292 7.34 12.13 -8.67
C THR A 292 8.20 11.04 -9.29
N ILE A 293 8.92 11.35 -10.36
CA ILE A 293 9.86 10.39 -10.98
C ILE A 293 10.97 10.04 -10.01
N LEU A 294 11.60 11.04 -9.39
CA LEU A 294 12.66 10.82 -8.40
C LEU A 294 12.16 10.05 -7.18
N ALA A 295 10.99 10.42 -6.64
CA ALA A 295 10.39 9.70 -5.52
C ALA A 295 10.07 8.23 -5.89
N GLY A 296 9.63 7.97 -7.11
CA GLY A 296 9.39 6.60 -7.60
C GLY A 296 10.67 5.78 -7.71
N LEU A 297 11.78 6.39 -8.13
CA LEU A 297 13.09 5.74 -8.15
C LEU A 297 13.60 5.45 -6.74
N ASP A 298 13.52 6.39 -5.81
CA ASP A 298 13.92 6.20 -4.41
C ASP A 298 13.13 5.08 -3.71
N LEU A 299 11.86 4.90 -4.10
CA LEU A 299 11.00 3.85 -3.55
C LEU A 299 11.36 2.46 -4.10
N ARG A 300 11.78 2.37 -5.37
CA ARG A 300 11.89 1.11 -6.10
C ARG A 300 13.33 0.67 -6.39
N VAL A 301 14.31 1.52 -6.18
CA VAL A 301 15.73 1.33 -6.44
C VAL A 301 16.56 1.64 -5.19
#